data_5b4a48fb332a20fafd7b3396adff7c4f
#
_entry.id   5b4a48fb332a20fafd7b3396adff7c4f
#
_cell.length_a   1.000
_cell.length_b   1.000
_cell.length_c   1.000
_cell.angle_alpha   90.00
_cell.angle_beta   90.00
_cell.angle_gamma   90.00
#
_symmetry.space_group_name_H-M   'P 1'
#
loop_
_entity.id
_entity.type
_entity.pdbx_description
1 polymer ?
#
loop_
_entity_poly.entity_id
_entity_poly.type
_entity_poly.pdbx_seq_one_letter_code
_entity_poly.pdbx_strand_id
1 'polypeptide(L)'
;MNRDQENKRCELRIQYLLEAYRRLENSSNRRDLSAYARDLESALADIQLLGSKDQVQLAHEFAVSMAKNQAGSLDPLVANIRSELRRELRLEPLPDRIVIFRHESKTR
;
A
#
# COMPACT_ATOMS: atom_id res chain seq x y z
N MET A 1 28.72 -5.66 6.13
CA MET A 1 27.45 -6.39 6.37
C MET A 1 27.58 -7.76 5.76
N ASN A 2 27.27 -8.81 6.48
CA ASN A 2 27.35 -10.14 5.93
C ASN A 2 26.09 -10.50 5.13
N ARG A 3 26.20 -11.59 4.37
CA ARG A 3 25.12 -12.01 3.47
C ARG A 3 23.82 -12.32 4.22
N ASP A 4 23.93 -12.91 5.41
CA ASP A 4 22.75 -13.26 6.19
C ASP A 4 21.95 -12.04 6.63
N GLN A 5 22.64 -10.96 7.01
CA GLN A 5 21.97 -9.71 7.39
C GLN A 5 21.28 -9.06 6.19
N GLU A 6 21.91 -9.10 5.02
CA GLU A 6 21.30 -8.57 3.81
C GLU A 6 20.07 -9.38 3.41
N ASN A 7 20.14 -10.70 3.52
CA ASN A 7 18.99 -11.56 3.23
C ASN A 7 17.83 -11.27 4.17
N LYS A 8 18.11 -11.09 5.46
CA LYS A 8 17.06 -10.76 6.43
C LYS A 8 16.42 -9.42 6.14
N ARG A 9 17.21 -8.42 5.77
CA ARG A 9 16.67 -7.11 5.40
C ARG A 9 15.77 -7.21 4.18
N CYS A 10 16.19 -7.98 3.19
CA CYS A 10 15.41 -8.18 1.98
C CYS A 10 14.09 -8.87 2.31
N GLU A 11 14.13 -9.90 3.13
CA GLU A 11 12.93 -10.62 3.56
C GLU A 11 11.97 -9.70 4.30
N LEU A 12 12.48 -8.89 5.22
CA LEU A 12 11.65 -7.95 5.97
C LEU A 12 11.03 -6.91 5.06
N ARG A 13 11.79 -6.43 4.07
CA ARG A 13 11.26 -5.46 3.11
C ARG A 13 10.16 -6.06 2.27
N ILE A 14 10.36 -7.28 1.77
CA ILE A 14 9.36 -7.98 0.98
C ILE A 14 8.10 -8.19 1.82
N GLN A 15 8.27 -8.63 3.06
CA GLN A 15 7.13 -8.85 3.96
C GLN A 15 6.35 -7.56 4.21
N TYR A 16 7.07 -6.47 4.49
CA TYR A 16 6.44 -5.17 4.68
C TYR A 16 5.64 -4.76 3.44
N LEU A 17 6.28 -4.83 2.25
CA LEU A 17 5.63 -4.42 1.01
C LEU A 17 4.40 -5.26 0.72
N LEU A 18 4.48 -6.56 0.93
CA LEU A 18 3.35 -7.46 0.67
C LEU A 18 2.19 -7.18 1.61
N GLU A 19 2.46 -7.04 2.90
CA GLU A 19 1.42 -6.76 3.89
C GLU A 19 0.80 -5.39 3.69
N ALA A 20 1.62 -4.38 3.40
CA ALA A 20 1.11 -3.04 3.10
C ALA A 20 0.24 -3.06 1.85
N TYR A 21 0.69 -3.74 0.80
CA TYR A 21 -0.07 -3.87 -0.43
C TYR A 21 -1.45 -4.49 -0.17
N ARG A 22 -1.48 -5.60 0.56
CA ARG A 22 -2.74 -6.31 0.84
C ARG A 22 -3.72 -5.44 1.62
N ARG A 23 -3.25 -4.74 2.64
CA ARG A 23 -4.12 -3.88 3.47
C ARG A 23 -4.62 -2.67 2.70
N LEU A 24 -3.75 -2.05 1.90
CA LEU A 24 -4.14 -0.90 1.08
C LEU A 24 -5.10 -1.32 -0.02
N GLU A 25 -4.81 -2.43 -0.70
CA GLU A 25 -5.68 -2.96 -1.74
C GLU A 25 -7.05 -3.29 -1.16
N ASN A 26 -7.08 -3.93 0.00
CA ASN A 26 -8.34 -4.29 0.65
C ASN A 26 -9.15 -3.05 1.05
N SER A 27 -8.48 -1.93 1.34
CA SER A 27 -9.15 -0.68 1.74
C SER A 27 -9.53 0.22 0.56
N SER A 28 -8.98 -0.04 -0.63
CA SER A 28 -9.20 0.81 -1.80
C SER A 28 -10.56 0.58 -2.40
N ASN A 29 -11.15 1.65 -2.93
CA ASN A 29 -12.42 1.60 -3.66
C ASN A 29 -13.56 0.95 -2.88
N ARG A 30 -13.57 1.16 -1.56
CA ARG A 30 -14.67 0.70 -0.71
C ARG A 30 -15.68 1.82 -0.54
N ARG A 31 -16.94 1.45 -0.54
CA ARG A 31 -18.02 2.41 -0.29
C ARG A 31 -18.00 2.91 1.14
N ASP A 32 -17.71 2.05 2.09
CA ASP A 32 -17.66 2.38 3.51
C ASP A 32 -16.26 2.13 4.04
N LEU A 33 -15.46 3.19 4.08
CA LEU A 33 -14.10 3.10 4.60
C LEU A 33 -14.07 2.84 6.10
N SER A 34 -15.14 3.13 6.83
CA SER A 34 -15.12 2.94 8.27
C SER A 34 -14.89 1.47 8.66
N ALA A 35 -15.38 0.53 7.86
CA ALA A 35 -15.16 -0.89 8.09
C ALA A 35 -13.69 -1.30 7.88
N TYR A 36 -12.93 -0.50 7.14
CA TYR A 36 -11.55 -0.79 6.79
C TYR A 36 -10.56 0.21 7.38
N ALA A 37 -11.04 1.11 8.22
CA ALA A 37 -10.21 2.17 8.78
C ALA A 37 -9.02 1.64 9.56
N ARG A 38 -9.21 0.57 10.31
CA ARG A 38 -8.13 -0.01 11.11
C ARG A 38 -7.01 -0.57 10.23
N ASP A 39 -7.37 -1.28 9.16
CA ASP A 39 -6.39 -1.79 8.20
C ASP A 39 -5.64 -0.65 7.52
N LEU A 40 -6.37 0.39 7.12
CA LEU A 40 -5.76 1.54 6.46
C LEU A 40 -4.81 2.28 7.40
N GLU A 41 -5.23 2.55 8.62
CA GLU A 41 -4.40 3.20 9.62
C GLU A 41 -3.13 2.39 9.91
N SER A 42 -3.27 1.09 10.05
CA SER A 42 -2.15 0.19 10.28
C SER A 42 -1.16 0.21 9.12
N ALA A 43 -1.66 0.17 7.88
CA ALA A 43 -0.80 0.22 6.71
C ALA A 43 -0.06 1.55 6.62
N LEU A 44 -0.74 2.66 6.86
CA LEU A 44 -0.11 3.98 6.81
C LEU A 44 0.95 4.15 7.90
N ALA A 45 0.69 3.59 9.09
CA ALA A 45 1.68 3.61 10.17
C ALA A 45 2.93 2.82 9.80
N ASP A 46 2.77 1.64 9.21
CA ASP A 46 3.91 0.84 8.76
C ASP A 46 4.69 1.54 7.66
N ILE A 47 4.01 2.24 6.76
CA ILE A 47 4.67 2.99 5.70
C ILE A 47 5.54 4.10 6.29
N GLN A 48 5.05 4.81 7.30
CA GLN A 48 5.85 5.85 7.92
C GLN A 48 7.08 5.30 8.63
N LEU A 49 6.99 4.08 9.13
CA LEU A 49 8.09 3.45 9.84
C LEU A 49 9.08 2.78 8.89
N LEU A 50 8.60 2.10 7.87
CA LEU A 50 9.40 1.20 7.04
C LEU A 50 9.44 1.59 5.58
N GLY A 51 8.63 2.54 5.15
CA GLY A 51 8.49 2.88 3.74
C GLY A 51 9.65 3.69 3.20
N SER A 52 9.76 3.73 1.88
CA SER A 52 10.69 4.60 1.19
C SER A 52 10.24 6.05 1.32
N LYS A 53 11.14 6.97 0.95
CA LYS A 53 10.81 8.39 0.93
C LYS A 53 9.58 8.67 0.07
N ASP A 54 9.50 8.03 -1.11
CA ASP A 54 8.37 8.22 -2.01
C ASP A 54 7.08 7.68 -1.40
N GLN A 55 7.15 6.53 -0.74
CA GLN A 55 5.98 5.94 -0.10
C GLN A 55 5.47 6.81 1.05
N VAL A 56 6.39 7.35 1.85
CA VAL A 56 6.01 8.26 2.94
C VAL A 56 5.34 9.51 2.38
N GLN A 57 5.89 10.06 1.29
CA GLN A 57 5.33 11.25 0.66
C GLN A 57 3.92 10.99 0.12
N LEU A 58 3.72 9.86 -0.56
CA LEU A 58 2.42 9.49 -1.11
C LEU A 58 1.39 9.26 0.00
N ALA A 59 1.81 8.64 1.10
CA ALA A 59 0.94 8.43 2.25
C ALA A 59 0.52 9.78 2.86
N HIS A 60 1.46 10.71 2.96
CA HIS A 60 1.18 12.05 3.47
C HIS A 60 0.18 12.79 2.57
N GLU A 61 0.37 12.73 1.25
CA GLU A 61 -0.53 13.37 0.31
C GLU A 61 -1.94 12.79 0.41
N PHE A 62 -2.04 11.48 0.57
CA PHE A 62 -3.34 10.84 0.78
C PHE A 62 -3.99 11.35 2.06
N ALA A 63 -3.25 11.39 3.16
CA ALA A 63 -3.77 11.82 4.46
C ALA A 63 -4.25 13.27 4.42
N VAL A 64 -3.48 14.15 3.77
CA VAL A 64 -3.86 15.55 3.61
C VAL A 64 -5.14 15.69 2.77
N SER A 65 -5.23 14.93 1.69
CA SER A 65 -6.41 14.95 0.83
C SER A 65 -7.66 14.50 1.59
N MET A 66 -7.54 13.45 2.39
CA MET A 66 -8.65 12.97 3.21
C MET A 66 -9.07 14.00 4.25
N ALA A 67 -8.10 14.68 4.88
CA ALA A 67 -8.40 15.68 5.90
C ALA A 67 -9.10 16.91 5.32
N LYS A 68 -8.69 17.34 4.12
CA LYS A 68 -9.25 18.54 3.49
C LYS A 68 -10.55 18.28 2.77
N ASN A 69 -10.64 17.19 2.03
CA ASN A 69 -11.72 16.96 1.07
C ASN A 69 -12.59 15.77 1.46
N GLN A 70 -12.27 15.09 2.54
CA GLN A 70 -12.89 13.83 2.95
C GLN A 70 -12.85 12.78 1.83
N ALA A 71 -11.89 12.92 0.94
CA ALA A 71 -11.72 12.02 -0.20
C ALA A 71 -10.26 12.00 -0.61
N GLY A 72 -9.82 10.86 -1.10
CA GLY A 72 -8.49 10.68 -1.61
C GLY A 72 -8.39 9.31 -2.26
N SER A 73 -7.42 9.16 -3.16
CA SER A 73 -7.19 7.90 -3.84
C SER A 73 -5.94 7.23 -3.26
N LEU A 74 -6.05 5.94 -2.99
CA LEU A 74 -4.91 5.11 -2.60
C LEU A 74 -4.13 4.60 -3.81
N ASP A 75 -4.65 4.79 -5.02
CA ASP A 75 -4.06 4.21 -6.22
C ASP A 75 -2.58 4.57 -6.42
N PRO A 76 -2.15 5.83 -6.26
CA PRO A 76 -0.71 6.12 -6.41
C PRO A 76 0.17 5.36 -5.42
N LEU A 77 -0.28 5.24 -4.17
CA LEU A 77 0.46 4.53 -3.15
C LEU A 77 0.48 3.03 -3.42
N VAL A 78 -0.67 2.46 -3.78
CA VAL A 78 -0.78 1.04 -4.12
C VAL A 78 0.11 0.72 -5.33
N ALA A 79 0.09 1.57 -6.35
CA ALA A 79 0.93 1.39 -7.53
C ALA A 79 2.42 1.41 -7.18
N ASN A 80 2.82 2.34 -6.33
CA ASN A 80 4.22 2.45 -5.91
C ASN A 80 4.66 1.19 -5.16
N ILE A 81 3.87 0.75 -4.20
CA ILE A 81 4.20 -0.44 -3.41
C ILE A 81 4.25 -1.68 -4.29
N ARG A 82 3.31 -1.82 -5.22
CA ARG A 82 3.33 -2.92 -6.18
C ARG A 82 4.61 -2.91 -7.01
N SER A 83 4.99 -1.75 -7.52
CA SER A 83 6.21 -1.62 -8.32
C SER A 83 7.45 -1.98 -7.53
N GLU A 84 7.54 -1.52 -6.28
CA GLU A 84 8.67 -1.84 -5.41
C GLU A 84 8.74 -3.34 -5.11
N LEU A 85 7.61 -3.95 -4.80
CA LEU A 85 7.58 -5.38 -4.51
C LEU A 85 7.97 -6.21 -5.72
N ARG A 86 7.45 -5.86 -6.90
CA ARG A 86 7.81 -6.56 -8.12
C ARG A 86 9.29 -6.41 -8.43
N ARG A 87 9.85 -5.22 -8.16
CA ARG A 87 11.28 -4.98 -8.36
C ARG A 87 12.12 -5.85 -7.43
N GLU A 88 11.73 -5.94 -6.15
CA GLU A 88 12.43 -6.79 -5.19
C GLU A 88 12.39 -8.27 -5.60
N LEU A 89 11.31 -8.70 -6.23
CA LEU A 89 11.14 -10.06 -6.72
C LEU A 89 11.71 -10.25 -8.13
N ARG A 90 12.31 -9.21 -8.71
CA ARG A 90 12.89 -9.21 -10.06
C ARG A 90 11.87 -9.57 -11.13
N LEU A 91 10.66 -9.09 -10.98
CA LEU A 91 9.61 -9.22 -11.96
C LEU A 91 9.58 -8.00 -12.87
N GLU A 92 9.07 -8.18 -14.08
CA GLU A 92 9.02 -7.09 -15.06
C GLU A 92 8.16 -5.93 -14.56
N PRO A 93 8.54 -4.67 -14.88
CA PRO A 93 7.72 -3.52 -14.53
C PRO A 93 6.34 -3.59 -15.21
N LEU A 94 5.34 -3.08 -14.53
CA LEU A 94 3.99 -2.97 -15.07
C LEU A 94 3.59 -1.49 -15.15
N PRO A 95 2.63 -1.14 -16.03
CA PRO A 95 2.08 0.21 -16.00
C PRO A 95 1.49 0.53 -14.62
N ASP A 96 1.48 1.81 -14.25
CA ASP A 96 1.00 2.26 -12.94
C ASP A 96 -0.50 2.13 -12.77
N ARG A 97 -1.16 1.52 -13.71
CA ARG A 97 -2.59 1.32 -13.66
C ARG A 97 -2.94 0.21 -12.68
N ILE A 98 -3.79 0.54 -11.71
CA ILE A 98 -4.29 -0.42 -10.74
C ILE A 98 -5.70 -0.82 -11.11
N VAL A 99 -5.93 -2.12 -11.19
CA VAL A 99 -7.28 -2.68 -11.37
C VAL A 99 -7.58 -3.51 -10.13
N ILE A 100 -8.62 -3.11 -9.41
CA ILE A 100 -9.02 -3.78 -8.17
C ILE A 100 -10.37 -4.44 -8.41
N PHE A 101 -10.39 -5.75 -8.23
CA PHE A 101 -11.64 -6.50 -8.32
C PHE A 101 -12.38 -6.41 -6.99
N ARG A 102 -13.67 -6.05 -7.06
CA ARG A 102 -14.56 -6.04 -5.90
C ARG A 102 -15.85 -6.76 -6.26
N HIS A 103 -16.09 -7.85 -5.58
CA HIS A 103 -17.37 -8.52 -5.67
C HIS A 103 -18.15 -8.17 -4.40
N GLU A 104 -19.09 -7.26 -4.53
CA GLU A 104 -19.94 -6.86 -3.42
C GLU A 104 -21.34 -7.40 -3.65
N SER A 105 -21.80 -8.18 -2.67
CA SER A 105 -23.17 -8.66 -2.71
C SER A 105 -24.12 -7.48 -2.55
N LYS A 106 -25.07 -7.36 -3.46
CA LYS A 106 -26.10 -6.37 -3.29
C LYS A 106 -27.13 -6.94 -2.34
N THR A 107 -27.16 -6.38 -1.15
CA THR A 107 -28.23 -6.69 -0.21
C THR A 107 -29.39 -5.76 -0.48
N ARG A 108 -30.54 -6.32 -0.43
CA ARG A 108 -31.78 -5.57 -0.62
C ARG A 108 -32.53 -5.43 0.66
#